data_61d65f611792b811f17c541d42ba13f7
#
_entry.id   61d65f611792b811f17c541d42ba13f7
#
_cell.length_a   1.000
_cell.length_b   1.000
_cell.length_c   1.000
_cell.angle_alpha   90.00
_cell.angle_beta   90.00
_cell.angle_gamma   90.00
#
_symmetry.space_group_name_H-M   'P 1'
#
loop_
_entity.id
_entity.type
_entity.pdbx_description
1 polymer ?
#
loop_
_entity_poly.entity_id
_entity_poly.type
_entity_poly.pdbx_seq_one_letter_code
_entity_poly.pdbx_strand_id
1 'polypeptide(L)'
;LTTQYLEEADRKLLQIEQAYEMGFLTDRERYDQILQLWTETTEKVTQAVFKNFEENYPFNPLYVMAQSGARGNPQQIRQLCGMRGLMQKPSGETFEVPVRSSFREGLTVLEYFISSHGARKGGADTALRTADSGYLTRKLVDVTHEIVVREADCGTTNYISVPLFQPDEVTRSLRLRKRADIEAGLYGRVLAREVEVLGVRLEEGRYLSMDDVHLLIKAAEAGEIQEVPVRSPLTCQTRYGVCQKCYGYDLSMARPVSIGEAVGIVA
;
A
#
# COMPACT_ATOMS: atom_id res chain seq x y z
N LEU A 1 -28.84 1.11 -11.47
CA LEU A 1 -28.10 0.50 -10.36
C LEU A 1 -27.80 1.51 -9.26
N THR A 2 -27.12 2.62 -9.53
CA THR A 2 -26.79 3.64 -8.51
C THR A 2 -28.04 4.19 -7.84
N THR A 3 -29.10 4.51 -8.61
CA THR A 3 -30.37 5.02 -8.11
C THR A 3 -31.02 4.08 -7.10
N GLN A 4 -30.99 2.77 -7.34
CA GLN A 4 -31.57 1.78 -6.42
C GLN A 4 -30.85 1.74 -5.06
N TYR A 5 -29.53 1.81 -5.06
CA TYR A 5 -28.74 1.86 -3.80
C TYR A 5 -28.98 3.16 -3.04
N LEU A 6 -29.15 4.28 -3.75
CA LEU A 6 -29.47 5.58 -3.13
C LEU A 6 -30.88 5.57 -2.50
N GLU A 7 -31.87 5.02 -3.18
CA GLU A 7 -33.22 4.88 -2.63
C GLU A 7 -33.28 3.96 -1.40
N GLU A 8 -32.48 2.87 -1.41
CA GLU A 8 -32.38 2.00 -0.23
C GLU A 8 -31.72 2.75 0.95
N ALA A 9 -30.68 3.52 0.67
CA ALA A 9 -30.00 4.31 1.68
C ALA A 9 -30.94 5.40 2.27
N ASP A 10 -31.75 6.06 1.43
CA ASP A 10 -32.72 7.06 1.89
C ASP A 10 -33.80 6.45 2.82
N ARG A 11 -34.28 5.24 2.53
CA ARG A 11 -35.21 4.54 3.43
C ARG A 11 -34.56 4.24 4.79
N LYS A 12 -33.30 3.81 4.82
CA LYS A 12 -32.58 3.57 6.08
C LYS A 12 -32.28 4.86 6.82
N LEU A 13 -31.96 5.94 6.10
CA LEU A 13 -31.76 7.25 6.70
C LEU A 13 -33.03 7.71 7.45
N LEU A 14 -34.19 7.60 6.82
CA LEU A 14 -35.48 7.93 7.48
C LEU A 14 -35.71 7.11 8.75
N GLN A 15 -35.33 5.84 8.78
CA GLN A 15 -35.43 5.01 9.99
C GLN A 15 -34.50 5.50 11.12
N ILE A 16 -33.29 5.92 10.79
CA ILE A 16 -32.34 6.48 11.77
C ILE A 16 -32.86 7.81 12.32
N GLU A 17 -33.41 8.68 11.45
CA GLU A 17 -34.00 9.96 11.87
C GLU A 17 -35.21 9.75 12.77
N GLN A 18 -36.11 8.83 12.43
CA GLN A 18 -37.25 8.46 13.27
C GLN A 18 -36.82 7.92 14.63
N ALA A 19 -35.81 7.05 14.68
CA ALA A 19 -35.27 6.54 15.93
C ALA A 19 -34.67 7.65 16.81
N TYR A 20 -34.02 8.62 16.19
CA TYR A 20 -33.52 9.80 16.89
C TYR A 20 -34.63 10.69 17.42
N GLU A 21 -35.66 11.00 16.61
CA GLU A 21 -36.84 11.78 17.05
C GLU A 21 -37.60 11.11 18.21
N MET A 22 -37.65 9.78 18.24
CA MET A 22 -38.24 9.00 19.34
C MET A 22 -37.35 8.96 20.60
N GLY A 23 -36.13 9.52 20.55
CA GLY A 23 -35.21 9.55 21.68
C GLY A 23 -34.43 8.25 21.93
N PHE A 24 -34.40 7.32 20.96
CA PHE A 24 -33.64 6.08 21.07
C PHE A 24 -32.14 6.25 20.76
N LEU A 25 -31.76 7.34 20.09
CA LEU A 25 -30.39 7.62 19.69
C LEU A 25 -29.95 8.97 20.23
N THR A 26 -28.67 9.05 20.63
CA THR A 26 -28.00 10.32 20.90
C THR A 26 -27.56 10.99 19.62
N ASP A 27 -27.26 12.29 19.63
CA ASP A 27 -26.73 13.03 18.47
C ASP A 27 -25.50 12.37 17.87
N ARG A 28 -24.59 11.87 18.71
CA ARG A 28 -23.37 11.22 18.28
C ARG A 28 -23.65 9.87 17.61
N GLU A 29 -24.50 9.05 18.20
CA GLU A 29 -24.88 7.76 17.62
C GLU A 29 -25.61 7.93 16.28
N ARG A 30 -26.50 8.93 16.18
CA ARG A 30 -27.14 9.29 14.92
C ARG A 30 -26.11 9.64 13.85
N TYR A 31 -25.17 10.52 14.18
CA TYR A 31 -24.10 10.94 13.28
C TYR A 31 -23.26 9.74 12.82
N ASP A 32 -22.81 8.89 13.75
CA ASP A 32 -21.97 7.72 13.43
C ASP A 32 -22.74 6.72 12.54
N GLN A 33 -24.04 6.48 12.81
CA GLN A 33 -24.88 5.61 11.98
C GLN A 33 -25.09 6.16 10.58
N ILE A 34 -25.28 7.47 10.42
CA ILE A 34 -25.42 8.12 9.12
C ILE A 34 -24.11 7.97 8.31
N LEU A 35 -22.96 8.21 8.94
CA LEU A 35 -21.66 8.04 8.27
C LEU A 35 -21.43 6.59 7.84
N GLN A 36 -21.74 5.64 8.71
CA GLN A 36 -21.63 4.22 8.39
C GLN A 36 -22.53 3.84 7.21
N LEU A 37 -23.79 4.25 7.23
CA LEU A 37 -24.74 3.99 6.15
C LEU A 37 -24.23 4.48 4.80
N TRP A 38 -23.73 5.72 4.74
CA TRP A 38 -23.22 6.30 3.50
C TRP A 38 -21.88 5.70 3.05
N THR A 39 -21.05 5.26 3.98
CA THR A 39 -19.81 4.53 3.67
C THR A 39 -20.13 3.18 3.03
N GLU A 40 -21.02 2.39 3.63
CA GLU A 40 -21.48 1.10 3.09
C GLU A 40 -22.14 1.27 1.71
N THR A 41 -22.98 2.30 1.55
CA THR A 41 -23.64 2.60 0.27
C THR A 41 -22.61 2.96 -0.80
N THR A 42 -21.61 3.74 -0.44
CA THR A 42 -20.52 4.13 -1.33
C THR A 42 -19.70 2.92 -1.79
N GLU A 43 -19.45 1.96 -0.90
CA GLU A 43 -18.76 0.71 -1.24
C GLU A 43 -19.59 -0.17 -2.17
N LYS A 44 -20.89 -0.33 -1.91
CA LYS A 44 -21.82 -1.05 -2.78
C LYS A 44 -21.87 -0.46 -4.19
N VAL A 45 -21.93 0.87 -4.29
CA VAL A 45 -21.90 1.58 -5.58
C VAL A 45 -20.56 1.33 -6.30
N THR A 46 -19.44 1.35 -5.57
CA THR A 46 -18.12 1.06 -6.13
C THR A 46 -18.06 -0.34 -6.73
N GLN A 47 -18.48 -1.34 -5.95
CA GLN A 47 -18.51 -2.73 -6.42
C GLN A 47 -19.43 -2.92 -7.63
N ALA A 48 -20.61 -2.30 -7.63
CA ALA A 48 -21.55 -2.37 -8.74
C ALA A 48 -21.01 -1.72 -10.02
N VAL A 49 -20.28 -0.59 -9.91
CA VAL A 49 -19.63 0.06 -11.06
C VAL A 49 -18.56 -0.85 -11.65
N PHE A 50 -17.68 -1.42 -10.81
CA PHE A 50 -16.62 -2.31 -11.29
C PHE A 50 -17.17 -3.60 -11.89
N LYS A 51 -18.16 -4.22 -11.25
CA LYS A 51 -18.86 -5.40 -11.78
C LYS A 51 -19.49 -5.12 -13.15
N ASN A 52 -20.12 -3.96 -13.30
CA ASN A 52 -20.69 -3.56 -14.58
C ASN A 52 -19.62 -3.35 -15.67
N PHE A 53 -18.44 -2.82 -15.32
CA PHE A 53 -17.34 -2.73 -16.27
C PHE A 53 -16.85 -4.11 -16.69
N GLU A 54 -16.65 -5.02 -15.72
CA GLU A 54 -16.16 -6.37 -15.96
C GLU A 54 -17.11 -7.18 -16.86
N GLU A 55 -18.41 -7.13 -16.58
CA GLU A 55 -19.41 -7.91 -17.28
C GLU A 55 -19.80 -7.33 -18.66
N ASN A 56 -19.96 -6.00 -18.76
CA ASN A 56 -20.53 -5.36 -19.93
C ASN A 56 -19.54 -4.53 -20.75
N TYR A 57 -18.45 -4.04 -20.14
CA TYR A 57 -17.51 -3.11 -20.78
C TYR A 57 -16.06 -3.42 -20.45
N PRO A 58 -15.56 -4.67 -20.65
CA PRO A 58 -14.21 -5.07 -20.24
C PRO A 58 -13.08 -4.29 -20.94
N PHE A 59 -13.35 -3.76 -22.14
CA PHE A 59 -12.41 -2.94 -22.91
C PHE A 59 -12.62 -1.44 -22.76
N ASN A 60 -13.39 -1.00 -21.75
CA ASN A 60 -13.53 0.43 -21.48
C ASN A 60 -12.17 1.02 -21.09
N PRO A 61 -11.72 2.13 -21.73
CA PRO A 61 -10.40 2.71 -21.45
C PRO A 61 -10.16 3.04 -19.97
N LEU A 62 -11.18 3.53 -19.26
CA LEU A 62 -11.06 3.83 -17.81
C LEU A 62 -10.84 2.56 -16.99
N TYR A 63 -11.56 1.49 -17.30
CA TYR A 63 -11.41 0.22 -16.63
C TYR A 63 -10.04 -0.40 -16.90
N VAL A 64 -9.60 -0.42 -18.16
CA VAL A 64 -8.29 -0.95 -18.54
C VAL A 64 -7.16 -0.19 -17.88
N MET A 65 -7.20 1.16 -17.82
CA MET A 65 -6.19 1.97 -17.15
C MET A 65 -6.10 1.68 -15.65
N ALA A 66 -7.25 1.52 -14.98
CA ALA A 66 -7.28 1.23 -13.55
C ALA A 66 -6.87 -0.22 -13.25
N GLN A 67 -7.32 -1.18 -14.05
CA GLN A 67 -7.03 -2.60 -13.88
C GLN A 67 -5.55 -2.90 -14.11
N SER A 68 -4.93 -2.24 -15.07
CA SER A 68 -3.49 -2.39 -15.35
C SER A 68 -2.60 -1.68 -14.32
N GLY A 69 -3.16 -0.84 -13.47
CA GLY A 69 -2.40 -0.03 -12.51
C GLY A 69 -1.64 1.15 -13.14
N ALA A 70 -1.82 1.40 -14.45
CA ALA A 70 -1.12 2.48 -15.15
C ALA A 70 -1.55 3.86 -14.65
N ARG A 71 -2.85 4.07 -14.44
CA ARG A 71 -3.40 5.34 -13.94
C ARG A 71 -4.79 5.14 -13.37
N GLY A 72 -5.09 5.91 -12.32
CA GLY A 72 -6.39 5.90 -11.68
C GLY A 72 -6.51 4.82 -10.59
N ASN A 73 -7.41 5.07 -9.66
CA ASN A 73 -7.76 4.14 -8.60
C ASN A 73 -9.29 3.92 -8.58
N PRO A 74 -9.79 2.88 -7.92
CA PRO A 74 -11.22 2.60 -7.84
C PRO A 74 -12.07 3.77 -7.36
N GLN A 75 -11.56 4.55 -6.41
CA GLN A 75 -12.27 5.72 -5.87
C GLN A 75 -12.45 6.83 -6.90
N GLN A 76 -11.44 7.07 -7.75
CA GLN A 76 -11.53 8.08 -8.81
C GLN A 76 -12.56 7.67 -9.87
N ILE A 77 -12.60 6.40 -10.27
CA ILE A 77 -13.59 5.88 -11.21
C ILE A 77 -15.00 5.95 -10.63
N ARG A 78 -15.16 5.61 -9.35
CA ARG A 78 -16.44 5.76 -8.67
C ARG A 78 -16.95 7.20 -8.73
N GLN A 79 -16.08 8.19 -8.46
CA GLN A 79 -16.47 9.60 -8.51
C GLN A 79 -16.86 10.06 -9.92
N LEU A 80 -16.29 9.46 -10.95
CA LEU A 80 -16.63 9.78 -12.34
C LEU A 80 -17.96 9.18 -12.78
N CYS A 81 -18.24 7.91 -12.43
CA CYS A 81 -19.35 7.12 -12.99
C CYS A 81 -20.43 6.73 -11.97
N GLY A 82 -20.15 6.79 -10.69
CA GLY A 82 -21.05 6.37 -9.62
C GLY A 82 -21.54 7.53 -8.78
N MET A 83 -20.98 7.70 -7.58
CA MET A 83 -21.25 8.82 -6.70
C MET A 83 -19.96 9.35 -6.07
N ARG A 84 -19.94 10.62 -5.71
CA ARG A 84 -18.75 11.20 -5.07
C ARG A 84 -18.62 10.74 -3.61
N GLY A 85 -19.72 10.70 -2.86
CA GLY A 85 -19.78 10.22 -1.49
C GLY A 85 -19.55 11.29 -0.44
N LEU A 86 -19.13 10.87 0.76
CA LEU A 86 -18.93 11.75 1.91
C LEU A 86 -17.73 12.70 1.71
N MET A 87 -17.90 13.94 2.16
CA MET A 87 -16.89 14.99 2.07
C MET A 87 -16.51 15.48 3.47
N GLN A 88 -15.27 15.89 3.64
CA GLN A 88 -14.77 16.46 4.89
C GLN A 88 -14.85 17.98 4.90
N LYS A 89 -15.23 18.53 6.05
CA LYS A 89 -15.09 19.95 6.35
C LYS A 89 -13.61 20.34 6.48
N PRO A 90 -13.25 21.61 6.36
CA PRO A 90 -11.88 22.07 6.65
C PRO A 90 -11.41 21.74 8.08
N SER A 91 -12.35 21.65 9.05
CA SER A 91 -12.09 21.26 10.45
C SER A 91 -11.66 19.80 10.62
N GLY A 92 -11.88 18.94 9.61
CA GLY A 92 -11.63 17.50 9.66
C GLY A 92 -12.88 16.66 9.93
N GLU A 93 -13.98 17.25 10.37
CA GLU A 93 -15.27 16.57 10.50
C GLU A 93 -15.83 16.20 9.12
N THR A 94 -16.61 15.14 9.05
CA THR A 94 -17.30 14.73 7.82
C THR A 94 -18.70 15.36 7.75
N PHE A 95 -19.12 15.80 6.57
CA PHE A 95 -20.49 16.22 6.34
C PHE A 95 -21.42 15.01 6.42
N GLU A 96 -22.56 15.14 7.11
CA GLU A 96 -23.60 14.11 7.19
C GLU A 96 -24.27 13.87 5.82
N VAL A 97 -24.34 14.91 5.02
CA VAL A 97 -24.95 14.85 3.68
C VAL A 97 -23.87 14.48 2.66
N PRO A 98 -23.99 13.33 1.98
CA PRO A 98 -23.05 12.93 0.94
C PRO A 98 -23.30 13.69 -0.36
N VAL A 99 -22.31 13.76 -1.20
CA VAL A 99 -22.45 14.15 -2.61
C VAL A 99 -22.92 12.92 -3.38
N ARG A 100 -24.18 12.93 -3.82
CA ARG A 100 -24.84 11.79 -4.49
C ARG A 100 -24.50 11.73 -5.97
N SER A 101 -24.31 12.88 -6.59
CA SER A 101 -24.01 13.00 -8.00
C SER A 101 -22.61 12.53 -8.35
N SER A 102 -22.45 12.02 -9.56
CA SER A 102 -21.15 11.77 -10.18
C SER A 102 -20.68 13.00 -10.98
N PHE A 103 -19.40 13.04 -11.31
CA PHE A 103 -18.91 14.10 -12.19
C PHE A 103 -19.52 14.05 -13.60
N ARG A 104 -19.90 12.85 -14.06
CA ARG A 104 -20.56 12.67 -15.36
C ARG A 104 -21.95 13.29 -15.39
N GLU A 105 -22.72 13.18 -14.28
CA GLU A 105 -24.06 13.75 -14.19
C GLU A 105 -24.01 15.28 -13.94
N GLY A 106 -22.93 15.75 -13.33
CA GLY A 106 -22.78 17.11 -12.87
C GLY A 106 -23.27 17.28 -11.43
N LEU A 107 -22.67 18.20 -10.71
CA LEU A 107 -22.97 18.49 -9.32
C LEU A 107 -24.03 19.60 -9.22
N THR A 108 -24.91 19.49 -8.25
CA THR A 108 -25.79 20.61 -7.84
C THR A 108 -24.94 21.73 -7.21
N VAL A 109 -25.50 22.93 -7.11
CA VAL A 109 -24.79 24.10 -6.52
C VAL A 109 -24.32 23.81 -5.09
N LEU A 110 -25.16 23.15 -4.28
CA LEU A 110 -24.82 22.79 -2.91
C LEU A 110 -23.72 21.72 -2.86
N GLU A 111 -23.84 20.69 -3.67
CA GLU A 111 -22.82 19.63 -3.76
C GLU A 111 -21.47 20.17 -4.25
N TYR A 112 -21.48 21.11 -5.20
CA TYR A 112 -20.28 21.80 -5.66
C TYR A 112 -19.65 22.60 -4.53
N PHE A 113 -20.45 23.35 -3.76
CA PHE A 113 -19.94 24.15 -2.64
C PHE A 113 -19.30 23.25 -1.57
N ILE A 114 -19.97 22.17 -1.14
CA ILE A 114 -19.43 21.20 -0.19
C ILE A 114 -18.11 20.60 -0.74
N SER A 115 -18.10 20.26 -2.01
CA SER A 115 -16.94 19.67 -2.68
C SER A 115 -15.75 20.64 -2.78
N SER A 116 -15.99 21.94 -2.87
CA SER A 116 -14.94 22.95 -3.01
C SER A 116 -14.02 23.02 -1.78
N HIS A 117 -14.55 22.73 -0.58
CA HIS A 117 -13.75 22.68 0.65
C HIS A 117 -12.65 21.63 0.57
N GLY A 118 -13.02 20.42 0.16
CA GLY A 118 -12.07 19.31 -0.01
C GLY A 118 -11.05 19.57 -1.12
N ALA A 119 -11.48 20.16 -2.23
CA ALA A 119 -10.60 20.51 -3.34
C ALA A 119 -9.56 21.56 -2.93
N ARG A 120 -9.98 22.62 -2.22
CA ARG A 120 -9.07 23.66 -1.73
C ARG A 120 -8.09 23.13 -0.70
N LYS A 121 -8.57 22.33 0.27
CA LYS A 121 -7.71 21.66 1.28
C LYS A 121 -6.70 20.75 0.60
N GLY A 122 -7.13 19.93 -0.34
CA GLY A 122 -6.23 19.03 -1.08
C GLY A 122 -5.17 19.77 -1.89
N GLY A 123 -5.53 20.90 -2.52
CA GLY A 123 -4.58 21.76 -3.23
C GLY A 123 -3.53 22.37 -2.29
N ALA A 124 -3.95 22.91 -1.15
CA ALA A 124 -3.05 23.46 -0.13
C ALA A 124 -2.15 22.37 0.48
N ASP A 125 -2.72 21.22 0.86
CA ASP A 125 -1.97 20.10 1.43
C ASP A 125 -0.91 19.57 0.44
N THR A 126 -1.25 19.49 -0.85
CA THR A 126 -0.30 19.08 -1.89
C THR A 126 0.86 20.06 -1.99
N ALA A 127 0.59 21.35 -2.00
CA ALA A 127 1.63 22.38 -2.09
C ALA A 127 2.59 22.32 -0.88
N LEU A 128 2.06 22.20 0.34
CA LEU A 128 2.87 22.09 1.56
C LEU A 128 3.67 20.79 1.59
N ARG A 129 3.03 19.66 1.29
CA ARG A 129 3.68 18.35 1.30
C ARG A 129 4.79 18.23 0.27
N THR A 130 4.69 18.91 -0.85
CA THR A 130 5.75 18.96 -1.88
C THR A 130 7.01 19.62 -1.32
N ALA A 131 6.87 20.71 -0.57
CA ALA A 131 7.99 21.40 0.06
C ALA A 131 8.66 20.50 1.14
N ASP A 132 7.86 19.87 2.00
CA ASP A 132 8.36 18.97 3.05
C ASP A 132 9.08 17.75 2.45
N SER A 133 8.51 17.15 1.42
CA SER A 133 9.12 16.03 0.68
C SER A 133 10.44 16.42 0.05
N GLY A 134 10.51 17.61 -0.58
CA GLY A 134 11.74 18.11 -1.18
C GLY A 134 12.85 18.37 -0.14
N TYR A 135 12.48 18.94 1.01
CA TYR A 135 13.43 19.17 2.11
C TYR A 135 13.91 17.85 2.74
N LEU A 136 13.01 16.88 2.94
CA LEU A 136 13.38 15.55 3.42
C LEU A 136 14.33 14.84 2.45
N THR A 137 14.02 14.85 1.16
CA THR A 137 14.86 14.25 0.12
C THR A 137 16.26 14.85 0.11
N ARG A 138 16.37 16.19 0.18
CA ARG A 138 17.66 16.87 0.26
C ARG A 138 18.47 16.42 1.48
N LYS A 139 17.85 16.38 2.68
CA LYS A 139 18.53 15.91 3.89
C LYS A 139 19.00 14.48 3.78
N LEU A 140 18.18 13.57 3.21
CA LEU A 140 18.56 12.19 3.01
C LEU A 140 19.74 12.07 2.06
N VAL A 141 19.70 12.78 0.94
CA VAL A 141 20.81 12.78 -0.02
C VAL A 141 22.09 13.31 0.62
N ASP A 142 22.03 14.43 1.35
CA ASP A 142 23.19 15.03 2.02
C ASP A 142 23.86 14.06 3.03
N VAL A 143 23.08 13.16 3.65
CA VAL A 143 23.62 12.16 4.60
C VAL A 143 24.10 10.89 3.89
N THR A 144 23.47 10.49 2.78
CA THR A 144 23.68 9.17 2.18
C THR A 144 24.53 9.18 0.91
N HIS A 145 24.82 10.35 0.33
CA HIS A 145 25.54 10.45 -0.95
C HIS A 145 26.97 9.84 -0.91
N GLU A 146 27.59 9.77 0.28
CA GLU A 146 28.91 9.16 0.46
C GLU A 146 28.86 7.62 0.56
N ILE A 147 27.66 7.02 0.65
CA ILE A 147 27.53 5.56 0.75
C ILE A 147 27.68 4.95 -0.64
N VAL A 148 28.86 4.43 -0.90
CA VAL A 148 29.27 3.82 -2.17
C VAL A 148 29.69 2.37 -1.92
N VAL A 149 29.48 1.49 -2.89
CA VAL A 149 30.01 0.12 -2.86
C VAL A 149 31.52 0.16 -3.09
N ARG A 150 32.30 -0.18 -2.06
CA ARG A 150 33.78 -0.01 -2.12
C ARG A 150 34.57 -1.29 -2.33
N GLU A 151 34.04 -2.42 -1.89
CA GLU A 151 34.73 -3.71 -1.93
C GLU A 151 33.73 -4.85 -2.22
N ALA A 152 34.28 -6.00 -2.64
CA ALA A 152 33.47 -7.15 -2.97
C ALA A 152 32.87 -7.81 -1.72
N ASP A 153 33.66 -7.96 -0.66
CA ASP A 153 33.26 -8.63 0.59
C ASP A 153 33.99 -8.04 1.80
N CYS A 154 33.26 -7.62 2.82
CA CYS A 154 33.87 -7.12 4.07
C CYS A 154 34.21 -8.24 5.07
N GLY A 155 33.89 -9.51 4.76
CA GLY A 155 34.19 -10.67 5.62
C GLY A 155 33.38 -10.73 6.91
N THR A 156 32.30 -9.96 7.05
CA THR A 156 31.49 -9.98 8.28
C THR A 156 30.77 -11.31 8.47
N THR A 157 30.73 -11.77 9.72
CA THR A 157 29.92 -12.90 10.18
C THR A 157 28.56 -12.49 10.70
N ASN A 158 28.33 -11.17 10.84
CA ASN A 158 27.06 -10.64 11.31
C ASN A 158 26.01 -10.67 10.20
N TYR A 159 24.79 -10.98 10.56
CA TYR A 159 23.67 -11.10 9.64
C TYR A 159 22.38 -10.59 10.26
N ILE A 160 21.33 -10.52 9.44
CA ILE A 160 19.95 -10.23 9.86
C ILE A 160 19.10 -11.44 9.48
N SER A 161 18.30 -11.91 10.43
CA SER A 161 17.27 -12.92 10.14
C SER A 161 16.03 -12.24 9.57
N VAL A 162 15.63 -12.63 8.37
CA VAL A 162 14.39 -12.19 7.75
C VAL A 162 13.27 -13.16 8.12
N PRO A 163 12.29 -12.75 8.93
CA PRO A 163 11.19 -13.62 9.33
C PRO A 163 10.25 -13.88 8.16
N LEU A 164 9.88 -15.13 7.94
CA LEU A 164 8.90 -15.56 6.95
C LEU A 164 7.48 -15.50 7.50
N PHE A 165 7.33 -15.52 8.82
CA PHE A 165 6.06 -15.43 9.52
C PHE A 165 5.90 -14.09 10.23
N GLN A 166 4.66 -13.69 10.42
CA GLN A 166 4.29 -12.52 11.21
C GLN A 166 3.16 -12.90 12.17
N PRO A 167 3.10 -12.30 13.36
CA PRO A 167 1.96 -12.50 14.26
C PRO A 167 0.70 -11.88 13.63
N ASP A 168 -0.39 -12.62 13.66
CA ASP A 168 -1.71 -12.13 13.30
C ASP A 168 -2.21 -11.18 14.39
N GLU A 169 -2.71 -10.00 14.02
CA GLU A 169 -3.14 -8.96 14.96
C GLU A 169 -4.33 -9.40 15.83
N VAL A 170 -5.17 -10.30 15.33
CA VAL A 170 -6.40 -10.74 16.01
C VAL A 170 -6.17 -12.01 16.81
N THR A 171 -5.59 -13.03 16.18
CA THR A 171 -5.44 -14.37 16.76
C THR A 171 -4.12 -14.59 17.50
N ARG A 172 -3.14 -13.68 17.34
CA ARG A 172 -1.75 -13.80 17.80
C ARG A 172 -1.05 -15.09 17.33
N SER A 173 -1.65 -15.83 16.41
CA SER A 173 -1.02 -16.96 15.77
C SER A 173 0.02 -16.50 14.74
N LEU A 174 1.05 -17.31 14.51
CA LEU A 174 2.03 -17.02 13.46
C LEU A 174 1.40 -17.35 12.10
N ARG A 175 1.30 -16.34 11.23
CA ARG A 175 0.83 -16.48 9.86
C ARG A 175 1.99 -16.23 8.90
N LEU A 176 2.06 -17.03 7.84
CA LEU A 176 3.01 -16.79 6.75
C LEU A 176 2.77 -15.38 6.15
N ARG A 177 3.83 -14.60 5.97
CA ARG A 177 3.77 -13.28 5.34
C ARG A 177 3.29 -13.42 3.89
N LYS A 178 2.78 -12.34 3.33
CA LYS A 178 2.39 -12.33 1.92
C LYS A 178 3.60 -12.66 1.05
N ARG A 179 3.37 -13.47 0.03
CA ARG A 179 4.42 -13.92 -0.89
C ARG A 179 5.22 -12.74 -1.46
N ALA A 180 4.55 -11.67 -1.89
CA ALA A 180 5.20 -10.47 -2.41
C ALA A 180 6.14 -9.80 -1.40
N ASP A 181 5.78 -9.81 -0.10
CA ASP A 181 6.63 -9.23 0.96
C ASP A 181 7.88 -10.07 1.22
N ILE A 182 7.75 -11.41 1.12
CA ILE A 182 8.89 -12.34 1.25
C ILE A 182 9.82 -12.20 0.05
N GLU A 183 9.26 -12.17 -1.16
CA GLU A 183 10.01 -11.97 -2.41
C GLU A 183 10.81 -10.66 -2.36
N ALA A 184 10.17 -9.56 -1.99
CA ALA A 184 10.82 -8.26 -1.86
C ALA A 184 11.90 -8.24 -0.75
N GLY A 185 11.71 -9.02 0.30
CA GLY A 185 12.66 -9.10 1.42
C GLY A 185 13.90 -9.96 1.17
N LEU A 186 13.80 -10.97 0.29
CA LEU A 186 14.86 -11.97 0.08
C LEU A 186 15.53 -11.91 -1.29
N TYR A 187 14.79 -11.53 -2.34
CA TYR A 187 15.34 -11.52 -3.71
C TYR A 187 16.57 -10.62 -3.82
N GLY A 188 17.63 -11.19 -4.39
CA GLY A 188 18.89 -10.49 -4.61
C GLY A 188 19.75 -10.29 -3.36
N ARG A 189 19.31 -10.72 -2.19
CA ARG A 189 20.16 -10.74 -0.99
C ARG A 189 21.11 -11.92 -0.98
N VAL A 190 22.14 -11.83 -0.16
CA VAL A 190 23.15 -12.88 -0.01
C VAL A 190 22.91 -13.65 1.26
N LEU A 191 22.91 -14.99 1.18
CA LEU A 191 22.84 -15.86 2.35
C LEU A 191 24.06 -15.67 3.25
N ALA A 192 23.80 -15.47 4.54
CA ALA A 192 24.86 -15.29 5.53
C ALA A 192 25.33 -16.61 6.15
N ARG A 193 24.53 -17.65 6.05
CA ARG A 193 24.83 -19.01 6.51
C ARG A 193 24.19 -20.01 5.56
N GLU A 194 24.76 -21.19 5.54
CA GLU A 194 24.19 -22.31 4.82
C GLU A 194 22.79 -22.65 5.36
N VAL A 195 21.85 -22.93 4.45
CA VAL A 195 20.46 -23.31 4.77
C VAL A 195 20.11 -24.55 3.95
N GLU A 196 19.65 -25.59 4.60
CA GLU A 196 19.14 -26.80 3.95
C GLU A 196 17.61 -26.83 4.06
N VAL A 197 16.93 -26.89 2.92
CA VAL A 197 15.46 -26.86 2.82
C VAL A 197 15.01 -27.80 1.72
N LEU A 198 13.99 -28.63 2.00
CA LEU A 198 13.41 -29.60 1.06
C LEU A 198 14.47 -30.50 0.38
N GLY A 199 15.54 -30.83 1.10
CA GLY A 199 16.68 -31.63 0.58
C GLY A 199 17.60 -30.89 -0.38
N VAL A 200 17.43 -29.58 -0.55
CA VAL A 200 18.33 -28.72 -1.33
C VAL A 200 19.21 -27.90 -0.39
N ARG A 201 20.50 -27.95 -0.60
CA ARG A 201 21.49 -27.19 0.16
C ARG A 201 21.79 -25.87 -0.54
N LEU A 202 21.50 -24.77 0.15
CA LEU A 202 21.85 -23.41 -0.27
C LEU A 202 23.11 -22.98 0.48
N GLU A 203 24.19 -22.77 -0.25
CA GLU A 203 25.51 -22.46 0.33
C GLU A 203 25.57 -21.03 0.88
N GLU A 204 26.44 -20.82 1.89
CA GLU A 204 26.79 -19.52 2.40
C GLU A 204 27.37 -18.63 1.27
N GLY A 205 27.00 -17.35 1.25
CA GLY A 205 27.48 -16.39 0.25
C GLY A 205 26.76 -16.44 -1.09
N ARG A 206 25.77 -17.33 -1.24
CA ARG A 206 24.93 -17.42 -2.43
C ARG A 206 23.99 -16.22 -2.54
N TYR A 207 23.91 -15.61 -3.73
CA TYR A 207 22.88 -14.63 -4.07
C TYR A 207 21.55 -15.34 -4.31
N LEU A 208 20.52 -14.94 -3.61
CA LEU A 208 19.20 -15.55 -3.71
C LEU A 208 18.50 -15.14 -5.01
N SER A 209 18.37 -16.11 -5.91
CA SER A 209 17.57 -15.96 -7.13
C SER A 209 16.09 -16.06 -6.81
N MET A 210 15.21 -15.75 -7.79
CA MET A 210 13.77 -15.90 -7.61
C MET A 210 13.37 -17.37 -7.36
N ASP A 211 14.08 -18.31 -8.00
CA ASP A 211 13.84 -19.76 -7.80
C ASP A 211 14.21 -20.19 -6.38
N ASP A 212 15.32 -19.68 -5.84
CA ASP A 212 15.71 -19.93 -4.45
C ASP A 212 14.69 -19.37 -3.47
N VAL A 213 14.16 -18.18 -3.73
CA VAL A 213 13.12 -17.56 -2.89
C VAL A 213 11.83 -18.37 -2.93
N HIS A 214 11.42 -18.87 -4.09
CA HIS A 214 10.25 -19.74 -4.20
C HIS A 214 10.44 -21.08 -3.47
N LEU A 215 11.67 -21.61 -3.47
CA LEU A 215 12.01 -22.83 -2.69
C LEU A 215 11.89 -22.54 -1.19
N LEU A 216 12.41 -21.42 -0.71
CA LEU A 216 12.30 -21.01 0.70
C LEU A 216 10.85 -20.77 1.14
N ILE A 217 10.00 -20.20 0.28
CA ILE A 217 8.56 -20.03 0.55
C ILE A 217 7.88 -21.39 0.70
N LYS A 218 8.14 -22.36 -0.20
CA LYS A 218 7.60 -23.71 -0.10
C LYS A 218 8.06 -24.44 1.17
N ALA A 219 9.32 -24.26 1.55
CA ALA A 219 9.85 -24.82 2.79
C ALA A 219 9.21 -24.20 4.04
N ALA A 220 8.90 -22.89 3.99
CA ALA A 220 8.15 -22.23 5.05
C ALA A 220 6.69 -22.73 5.13
N GLU A 221 6.03 -22.96 4.00
CA GLU A 221 4.69 -23.57 3.95
C GLU A 221 4.69 -24.99 4.52
N ALA A 222 5.78 -25.73 4.32
CA ALA A 222 5.99 -27.08 4.93
C ALA A 222 6.38 -27.02 6.42
N GLY A 223 6.68 -25.83 6.96
CA GLY A 223 7.07 -25.65 8.36
C GLY A 223 8.54 -25.97 8.67
N GLU A 224 9.39 -26.17 7.65
CA GLU A 224 10.80 -26.50 7.84
C GLU A 224 11.66 -25.31 8.26
N ILE A 225 11.29 -24.08 7.83
CA ILE A 225 12.04 -22.87 8.11
C ILE A 225 11.12 -21.73 8.53
N GLN A 226 11.54 -20.93 9.53
CA GLN A 226 10.78 -19.78 10.01
C GLN A 226 11.43 -18.45 9.65
N GLU A 227 12.75 -18.41 9.51
CA GLU A 227 13.54 -17.24 9.20
C GLU A 227 14.74 -17.58 8.32
N VAL A 228 15.19 -16.61 7.52
CA VAL A 228 16.33 -16.78 6.61
C VAL A 228 17.43 -15.81 7.01
N PRO A 229 18.65 -16.31 7.32
CA PRO A 229 19.80 -15.47 7.65
C PRO A 229 20.38 -14.85 6.37
N VAL A 230 20.32 -13.52 6.26
CA VAL A 230 20.83 -12.78 5.10
C VAL A 230 21.83 -11.71 5.51
N ARG A 231 22.76 -11.43 4.63
CA ARG A 231 23.68 -10.29 4.77
C ARG A 231 22.93 -8.98 4.51
N SER A 232 23.32 -7.92 5.24
CA SER A 232 22.65 -6.63 5.16
C SER A 232 23.65 -5.48 5.21
N PRO A 233 23.35 -4.35 4.55
CA PRO A 233 24.11 -3.11 4.73
C PRO A 233 24.22 -2.66 6.18
N LEU A 234 23.19 -2.95 7.02
CA LEU A 234 23.16 -2.58 8.44
C LEU A 234 24.20 -3.29 9.29
N THR A 235 24.65 -4.48 8.87
CA THR A 235 25.67 -5.28 9.56
C THR A 235 27.01 -5.29 8.83
N CYS A 236 27.14 -4.47 7.79
CA CYS A 236 28.35 -4.37 6.99
C CYS A 236 29.48 -3.75 7.81
N GLN A 237 30.71 -4.32 7.70
CA GLN A 237 31.89 -3.83 8.40
C GLN A 237 32.83 -2.97 7.52
N THR A 238 32.43 -2.67 6.29
CA THR A 238 33.15 -1.74 5.41
C THR A 238 33.24 -0.38 6.06
N ARG A 239 34.44 0.17 6.18
CA ARG A 239 34.70 1.39 6.99
C ARG A 239 33.98 2.63 6.46
N TYR A 240 33.90 2.79 5.14
CA TYR A 240 33.20 3.90 4.47
C TYR A 240 32.37 3.35 3.33
N GLY A 241 31.05 3.32 3.47
CA GLY A 241 30.14 2.74 2.48
C GLY A 241 29.73 1.31 2.80
N VAL A 242 29.52 0.50 1.80
CA VAL A 242 29.06 -0.90 1.91
C VAL A 242 29.87 -1.82 1.00
N CYS A 243 29.89 -3.12 1.27
CA CYS A 243 30.42 -4.10 0.35
C CYS A 243 29.33 -4.68 -0.57
N GLN A 244 29.74 -5.23 -1.71
CA GLN A 244 28.86 -5.81 -2.72
C GLN A 244 27.96 -6.93 -2.16
N LYS A 245 28.55 -7.85 -1.37
CA LYS A 245 27.79 -8.96 -0.78
C LYS A 245 26.76 -8.51 0.27
N CYS A 246 27.06 -7.50 1.08
CA CYS A 246 26.11 -6.99 2.06
C CYS A 246 24.98 -6.19 1.42
N TYR A 247 25.22 -5.51 0.30
CA TYR A 247 24.20 -4.81 -0.47
C TYR A 247 23.32 -5.80 -1.25
N GLY A 248 23.93 -6.72 -2.00
CA GLY A 248 23.24 -7.71 -2.81
C GLY A 248 23.11 -7.33 -4.28
N TYR A 249 21.96 -7.60 -4.89
CA TYR A 249 21.70 -7.29 -6.30
C TYR A 249 21.35 -5.82 -6.52
N ASP A 250 21.80 -5.32 -7.66
CA ASP A 250 21.14 -4.23 -8.37
C ASP A 250 19.86 -4.80 -8.99
N LEU A 251 18.70 -4.42 -8.44
CA LEU A 251 17.39 -4.94 -8.85
C LEU A 251 16.99 -4.51 -10.26
N SER A 252 17.58 -3.41 -10.78
CA SER A 252 17.31 -2.94 -12.14
C SER A 252 17.93 -3.85 -13.20
N MET A 253 19.10 -4.41 -12.89
CA MET A 253 19.89 -5.25 -13.79
C MET A 253 19.83 -6.74 -13.43
N ALA A 254 19.20 -7.10 -12.28
CA ALA A 254 19.16 -8.46 -11.74
C ALA A 254 20.54 -9.14 -11.63
N ARG A 255 21.56 -8.38 -11.24
CA ARG A 255 22.95 -8.83 -11.06
C ARG A 255 23.57 -8.22 -9.80
N PRO A 256 24.69 -8.78 -9.29
CA PRO A 256 25.42 -8.16 -8.18
C PRO A 256 25.75 -6.69 -8.48
N VAL A 257 25.52 -5.82 -7.49
CA VAL A 257 25.81 -4.38 -7.62
C VAL A 257 27.29 -4.16 -7.99
N SER A 258 27.56 -3.17 -8.83
CA SER A 258 28.93 -2.87 -9.26
C SER A 258 29.72 -2.15 -8.15
N ILE A 259 31.02 -2.44 -8.06
CA ILE A 259 31.91 -1.66 -7.20
C ILE A 259 31.97 -0.23 -7.74
N GLY A 260 31.87 0.76 -6.87
CA GLY A 260 31.81 2.18 -7.25
C GLY A 260 30.38 2.73 -7.37
N GLU A 261 29.35 1.88 -7.28
CA GLU A 261 27.94 2.31 -7.33
C GLU A 261 27.57 3.14 -6.11
N ALA A 262 26.98 4.31 -6.34
CA ALA A 262 26.52 5.25 -5.28
C ALA A 262 25.14 4.85 -4.75
N VAL A 263 25.08 3.73 -4.05
CA VAL A 263 23.82 3.14 -3.57
C VAL A 263 23.05 4.01 -2.60
N GLY A 264 23.71 4.92 -1.91
CA GLY A 264 23.05 5.86 -1.01
C GLY A 264 22.17 6.90 -1.73
N ILE A 265 22.44 7.18 -3.02
CA ILE A 265 21.59 8.05 -3.83
C ILE A 265 20.43 7.25 -4.45
N VAL A 266 20.68 5.97 -4.77
CA VAL A 266 19.68 5.10 -5.39
C VAL A 266 18.60 4.71 -4.38
N ALA A 267 18.97 4.48 -3.13
CA ALA A 267 18.05 4.16 -2.03
C ALA A 267 17.25 5.37 -1.58
#